data_763faa2f2583ce605e6ebbeb6f35887d
#
_entry.id   763faa2f2583ce605e6ebbeb6f35887d
#
_cell.length_a   1.000
_cell.length_b   1.000
_cell.length_c   1.000
_cell.angle_alpha   90.00
_cell.angle_beta   90.00
_cell.angle_gamma   90.00
#
_symmetry.space_group_name_H-M   'P 1'
#
loop_
_entity.id
_entity.type
_entity.pdbx_description
1 polymer ?
#
loop_
_entity_poly.entity_id
_entity_poly.type
_entity_poly.pdbx_seq_one_letter_code
_entity_poly.pdbx_strand_id
1 'polypeptide(L)'
;MKIISWNVAGIKSRANEIERLMQEHQPDIVCLQKTRTDKAPYFDGYRVFVDCADQWSGVATYLHSSVDGKFTESDSHHLIIEFDEFVLVNAYVPYSNPKVPGYIEHRKEWDRWIVELVKNQSKPVIICGDLNIVHTDLDSSYPS
;
A
#
# COMPACT_ATOMS: atom_id res chain seq x y z
N MET A 1 -4.19 16.29 -7.62
CA MET A 1 -4.09 14.81 -7.53
C MET A 1 -4.71 14.34 -6.23
N LYS A 2 -5.58 13.33 -6.28
CA LYS A 2 -6.26 12.73 -5.12
C LYS A 2 -5.78 11.29 -4.95
N ILE A 3 -5.19 10.98 -3.81
CA ILE A 3 -4.71 9.64 -3.44
C ILE A 3 -5.56 9.13 -2.28
N ILE A 4 -6.06 7.90 -2.40
CA ILE A 4 -6.78 7.21 -1.32
C ILE A 4 -5.96 5.99 -0.90
N SER A 5 -5.82 5.76 0.39
CA SER A 5 -5.18 4.56 0.96
C SER A 5 -6.16 3.85 1.90
N TRP A 6 -6.25 2.51 1.77
CA TRP A 6 -7.17 1.70 2.58
C TRP A 6 -6.67 0.25 2.76
N ASN A 7 -6.52 -0.18 4.00
CA ASN A 7 -6.36 -1.60 4.31
C ASN A 7 -7.71 -2.32 4.18
N VAL A 8 -7.90 -3.04 3.07
CA VAL A 8 -9.18 -3.66 2.72
C VAL A 8 -9.42 -5.01 3.38
N ALA A 9 -8.38 -5.63 3.96
CA ALA A 9 -8.45 -6.95 4.58
C ALA A 9 -9.13 -8.03 3.70
N GLY A 10 -8.87 -7.98 2.40
CA GLY A 10 -9.42 -8.87 1.37
C GLY A 10 -10.12 -8.11 0.25
N ILE A 11 -9.40 -7.89 -0.86
CA ILE A 11 -9.88 -7.04 -1.98
C ILE A 11 -11.15 -7.58 -2.64
N LYS A 12 -11.28 -8.91 -2.76
CA LYS A 12 -12.46 -9.51 -3.42
C LYS A 12 -13.74 -9.29 -2.63
N SER A 13 -13.69 -9.40 -1.29
CA SER A 13 -14.85 -9.19 -0.42
C SER A 13 -15.27 -7.73 -0.32
N ARG A 14 -14.39 -6.80 -0.71
CA ARG A 14 -14.61 -5.36 -0.67
C ARG A 14 -14.76 -4.71 -2.05
N ALA A 15 -14.87 -5.52 -3.11
CA ALA A 15 -14.91 -5.01 -4.49
C ALA A 15 -16.01 -3.96 -4.70
N ASN A 16 -17.22 -4.19 -4.18
CA ASN A 16 -18.35 -3.26 -4.33
C ASN A 16 -18.09 -1.93 -3.58
N GLU A 17 -17.51 -2.00 -2.37
CA GLU A 17 -17.19 -0.80 -1.60
C GLU A 17 -16.05 0.00 -2.24
N ILE A 18 -15.06 -0.68 -2.83
CA ILE A 18 -13.96 -0.04 -3.57
C ILE A 18 -14.52 0.65 -4.81
N GLU A 19 -15.39 -0.02 -5.58
CA GLU A 19 -16.02 0.56 -6.77
C GLU A 19 -16.83 1.80 -6.41
N ARG A 20 -17.66 1.72 -5.37
CA ARG A 20 -18.43 2.87 -4.88
C ARG A 20 -17.53 4.04 -4.46
N LEU A 21 -16.44 3.75 -3.72
CA LEU A 21 -15.45 4.76 -3.33
C LEU A 21 -14.83 5.44 -4.56
N MET A 22 -14.47 4.66 -5.59
CA MET A 22 -13.94 5.20 -6.83
C MET A 22 -14.96 6.08 -7.58
N GLN A 23 -16.22 5.67 -7.64
CA GLN A 23 -17.31 6.44 -8.27
C GLN A 23 -17.61 7.73 -7.52
N GLU A 24 -17.70 7.68 -6.18
CA GLU A 24 -18.03 8.85 -5.35
C GLU A 24 -16.91 9.88 -5.28
N HIS A 25 -15.67 9.42 -5.19
CA HIS A 25 -14.52 10.29 -4.93
C HIS A 25 -13.66 10.57 -6.15
N GLN A 26 -13.77 9.78 -7.20
CA GLN A 26 -12.99 9.90 -8.43
C GLN A 26 -11.48 10.12 -8.16
N PRO A 27 -10.83 9.23 -7.39
CA PRO A 27 -9.43 9.38 -7.05
C PRO A 27 -8.53 9.15 -8.28
N ASP A 28 -7.41 9.85 -8.33
CA ASP A 28 -6.36 9.59 -9.33
C ASP A 28 -5.63 8.29 -9.03
N ILE A 29 -5.43 7.98 -7.73
CA ILE A 29 -4.69 6.81 -7.25
C ILE A 29 -5.42 6.18 -6.06
N VAL A 30 -5.51 4.84 -6.06
CA VAL A 30 -6.02 4.08 -4.91
C VAL A 30 -4.99 3.03 -4.50
N CYS A 31 -4.48 3.16 -3.29
CA CYS A 31 -3.51 2.26 -2.67
C CYS A 31 -4.23 1.35 -1.67
N LEU A 32 -4.23 0.05 -1.94
CA LEU A 32 -4.88 -0.94 -1.11
C LEU A 32 -3.86 -1.87 -0.47
N GLN A 33 -4.07 -2.18 0.81
CA GLN A 33 -3.21 -3.07 1.57
C GLN A 33 -4.01 -4.29 2.05
N LYS A 34 -3.30 -5.40 2.31
CA LYS A 34 -3.84 -6.69 2.73
C LYS A 34 -4.88 -7.22 1.73
N THR A 35 -4.48 -7.25 0.46
CA THR A 35 -5.36 -7.68 -0.64
C THR A 35 -5.74 -9.16 -0.56
N ARG A 36 -4.86 -10.00 0.05
CA ARG A 36 -5.01 -11.45 0.23
C ARG A 36 -5.12 -12.24 -1.07
N THR A 37 -4.79 -11.64 -2.19
CA THR A 37 -4.80 -12.24 -3.51
C THR A 37 -4.03 -11.37 -4.50
N ASP A 38 -3.41 -12.01 -5.48
CA ASP A 38 -2.80 -11.40 -6.66
C ASP A 38 -3.80 -11.17 -7.81
N LYS A 39 -5.05 -11.59 -7.63
CA LYS A 39 -6.14 -11.42 -8.60
C LYS A 39 -7.03 -10.26 -8.20
N ALA A 40 -6.58 -9.06 -8.53
CA ALA A 40 -7.32 -7.84 -8.26
C ALA A 40 -8.55 -7.71 -9.18
N PRO A 41 -9.71 -7.22 -8.67
CA PRO A 41 -10.86 -6.92 -9.52
C PRO A 41 -10.54 -5.79 -10.51
N TYR A 42 -11.19 -5.86 -11.67
CA TYR A 42 -11.17 -4.78 -12.65
C TYR A 42 -12.16 -3.68 -12.26
N PHE A 43 -11.73 -2.42 -12.39
CA PHE A 43 -12.61 -1.24 -12.26
C PHE A 43 -12.43 -0.36 -13.50
N ASP A 44 -13.55 0.07 -14.08
CA ASP A 44 -13.52 0.88 -15.29
C ASP A 44 -12.77 2.20 -15.09
N GLY A 45 -11.95 2.57 -16.07
CA GLY A 45 -11.10 3.76 -16.01
C GLY A 45 -9.81 3.61 -15.19
N TYR A 46 -9.55 2.46 -14.58
CA TYR A 46 -8.34 2.22 -13.78
C TYR A 46 -7.52 1.05 -14.30
N ARG A 47 -6.21 1.21 -14.31
CA ARG A 47 -5.25 0.10 -14.42
C ARG A 47 -4.76 -0.27 -13.03
N VAL A 48 -4.42 -1.52 -12.81
CA VAL A 48 -3.98 -2.03 -11.50
C VAL A 48 -2.65 -2.73 -11.58
N PHE A 49 -1.82 -2.49 -10.56
CA PHE A 49 -0.65 -3.28 -10.23
C PHE A 49 -0.92 -3.96 -8.88
N VAL A 50 -0.61 -5.24 -8.78
CA VAL A 50 -0.88 -6.03 -7.57
C VAL A 50 0.23 -7.03 -7.34
N ASP A 51 0.59 -7.21 -6.07
CA ASP A 51 1.53 -8.23 -5.60
C ASP A 51 1.04 -8.81 -4.28
N CYS A 52 1.08 -10.14 -4.17
CA CYS A 52 0.58 -10.85 -2.99
C CYS A 52 1.21 -12.22 -2.89
N ALA A 53 1.99 -12.46 -1.84
CA ALA A 53 2.65 -13.75 -1.60
C ALA A 53 1.72 -14.78 -0.95
N ASP A 54 0.79 -14.33 -0.08
CA ASP A 54 -0.08 -15.21 0.70
C ASP A 54 -1.39 -14.54 1.14
N GLN A 55 -2.24 -15.30 1.82
CA GLN A 55 -3.55 -14.82 2.32
C GLN A 55 -3.48 -13.78 3.44
N TRP A 56 -2.30 -13.43 3.94
CA TRP A 56 -2.11 -12.48 5.03
C TRP A 56 -1.48 -11.17 4.58
N SER A 57 -1.00 -11.13 3.34
CA SER A 57 -0.26 -10.02 2.76
C SER A 57 -0.98 -9.45 1.53
N GLY A 58 -0.25 -8.67 0.77
CA GLY A 58 -0.60 -8.16 -0.54
C GLY A 58 -0.92 -6.68 -0.58
N VAL A 59 -0.47 -6.06 -1.67
CA VAL A 59 -0.68 -4.65 -1.99
C VAL A 59 -1.21 -4.52 -3.42
N ALA A 60 -2.09 -3.56 -3.64
CA ALA A 60 -2.55 -3.20 -4.98
C ALA A 60 -2.61 -1.69 -5.13
N THR A 61 -2.17 -1.19 -6.29
CA THR A 61 -2.27 0.22 -6.62
C THR A 61 -3.04 0.38 -7.93
N TYR A 62 -4.16 1.06 -7.86
CA TYR A 62 -4.98 1.44 -9.01
C TYR A 62 -4.60 2.86 -9.43
N LEU A 63 -4.35 3.03 -10.72
CA LEU A 63 -4.11 4.33 -11.34
C LEU A 63 -5.24 4.65 -12.31
N HIS A 64 -5.89 5.79 -12.14
CA HIS A 64 -6.85 6.29 -13.13
C HIS A 64 -6.15 6.50 -14.48
N SER A 65 -6.85 6.30 -15.57
CA SER A 65 -6.31 6.37 -16.94
C SER A 65 -5.73 7.74 -17.33
N SER A 66 -6.11 8.80 -16.60
CA SER A 66 -5.55 10.16 -16.77
C SER A 66 -4.18 10.36 -16.11
N VAL A 67 -3.69 9.39 -15.34
CA VAL A 67 -2.44 9.51 -14.57
C VAL A 67 -1.38 8.63 -15.18
N ASP A 68 -0.24 9.23 -15.54
CA ASP A 68 0.89 8.51 -16.12
C ASP A 68 1.94 8.20 -15.02
N GLY A 69 1.88 6.97 -14.51
CA GLY A 69 2.81 6.45 -13.52
C GLY A 69 3.44 5.15 -13.99
N LYS A 70 4.74 5.01 -13.78
CA LYS A 70 5.52 3.85 -14.18
C LYS A 70 5.73 2.92 -12.99
N PHE A 71 5.29 1.66 -13.10
CA PHE A 71 5.63 0.62 -12.14
C PHE A 71 7.15 0.39 -12.12
N THR A 72 7.75 0.29 -10.94
CA THR A 72 9.18 0.04 -10.77
C THR A 72 9.47 -1.27 -10.08
N GLU A 73 8.88 -1.50 -8.90
CA GLU A 73 9.06 -2.76 -8.16
C GLU A 73 7.91 -3.02 -7.21
N SER A 74 7.76 -4.26 -6.78
CA SER A 74 6.86 -4.66 -5.71
C SER A 74 7.33 -5.91 -5.00
N ASP A 75 6.82 -6.08 -3.79
CA ASP A 75 6.67 -7.34 -3.10
C ASP A 75 5.33 -7.33 -2.34
N SER A 76 5.03 -8.38 -1.58
CA SER A 76 3.76 -8.47 -0.87
C SER A 76 3.54 -7.40 0.23
N HIS A 77 4.54 -6.58 0.53
CA HIS A 77 4.54 -5.53 1.55
C HIS A 77 4.69 -4.12 1.00
N HIS A 78 5.11 -3.96 -0.26
CA HIS A 78 5.18 -2.65 -0.91
C HIS A 78 4.94 -2.73 -2.41
N LEU A 79 4.55 -1.61 -2.99
CA LEU A 79 4.44 -1.41 -4.43
C LEU A 79 4.83 0.03 -4.76
N ILE A 80 5.76 0.19 -5.69
CA ILE A 80 6.36 1.49 -6.03
C ILE A 80 5.94 1.89 -7.44
N ILE A 81 5.41 3.10 -7.55
CA ILE A 81 5.09 3.77 -8.81
C ILE A 81 5.90 5.06 -8.91
N GLU A 82 6.63 5.23 -9.98
CA GLU A 82 7.35 6.46 -10.30
C GLU A 82 6.50 7.36 -11.19
N PHE A 83 6.35 8.63 -10.78
CA PHE A 83 5.76 9.71 -11.54
C PHE A 83 6.85 10.73 -11.91
N ASP A 84 6.55 11.66 -12.82
CA ASP A 84 7.51 12.69 -13.19
C ASP A 84 7.95 13.56 -12.01
N GLU A 85 7.02 13.87 -11.08
CA GLU A 85 7.24 14.81 -9.99
C GLU A 85 7.56 14.14 -8.64
N PHE A 86 7.24 12.85 -8.46
CA PHE A 86 7.40 12.14 -7.18
C PHE A 86 7.46 10.61 -7.37
N VAL A 87 7.85 9.92 -6.31
CA VAL A 87 7.76 8.46 -6.19
C VAL A 87 6.68 8.12 -5.16
N LEU A 88 5.76 7.23 -5.51
CA LEU A 88 4.72 6.74 -4.60
C LEU A 88 5.09 5.34 -4.11
N VAL A 89 5.06 5.16 -2.80
CA VAL A 89 5.19 3.85 -2.14
C VAL A 89 3.87 3.51 -1.46
N ASN A 90 3.17 2.52 -1.99
CA ASN A 90 2.05 1.88 -1.30
C ASN A 90 2.62 0.81 -0.37
N ALA A 91 2.50 0.99 0.94
CA ALA A 91 3.15 0.16 1.95
C ALA A 91 2.13 -0.60 2.81
N TYR A 92 2.36 -1.90 2.98
CA TYR A 92 1.77 -2.72 4.01
C TYR A 92 2.90 -3.23 4.92
N VAL A 93 3.26 -2.40 5.89
CA VAL A 93 4.47 -2.58 6.69
C VAL A 93 4.39 -3.83 7.55
N PRO A 94 5.44 -4.66 7.61
CA PRO A 94 5.44 -5.87 8.43
C PRO A 94 5.09 -5.59 9.89
N TYR A 95 4.20 -6.40 10.44
CA TYR A 95 3.79 -6.31 11.83
C TYR A 95 4.89 -6.80 12.78
N SER A 96 5.19 -6.03 13.81
CA SER A 96 6.25 -6.34 14.80
C SER A 96 5.68 -7.02 16.05
N ASN A 97 5.38 -8.31 15.96
CA ASN A 97 4.93 -9.06 17.14
C ASN A 97 6.11 -9.71 17.86
N PRO A 98 6.47 -9.30 19.10
CA PRO A 98 7.60 -9.87 19.82
C PRO A 98 7.40 -11.33 20.23
N LYS A 99 6.16 -11.82 20.21
CA LYS A 99 5.83 -13.22 20.52
C LYS A 99 6.00 -14.18 19.34
N VAL A 100 6.24 -13.63 18.14
CA VAL A 100 6.43 -14.45 16.92
C VAL A 100 7.88 -14.31 16.47
N PRO A 101 8.64 -15.42 16.46
CA PRO A 101 10.05 -15.40 16.04
C PRO A 101 10.21 -14.80 14.64
N GLY A 102 11.21 -13.93 14.47
CA GLY A 102 11.54 -13.31 13.19
C GLY A 102 10.75 -12.05 12.81
N TYR A 103 9.62 -11.74 13.46
CA TYR A 103 8.80 -10.58 13.09
C TYR A 103 9.49 -9.25 13.36
N ILE A 104 10.20 -9.13 14.47
CA ILE A 104 10.95 -7.90 14.81
C ILE A 104 12.09 -7.69 13.82
N GLU A 105 12.81 -8.76 13.47
CA GLU A 105 13.92 -8.70 12.51
C GLU A 105 13.41 -8.28 11.13
N HIS A 106 12.33 -8.90 10.65
CA HIS A 106 11.69 -8.55 9.37
C HIS A 106 11.24 -7.08 9.36
N ARG A 107 10.63 -6.60 10.44
CA ARG A 107 10.26 -5.19 10.58
C ARG A 107 11.47 -4.26 10.51
N LYS A 108 12.57 -4.58 11.22
CA LYS A 108 13.81 -3.80 11.18
C LYS A 108 14.47 -3.78 9.81
N GLU A 109 14.40 -4.89 9.08
CA GLU A 109 14.90 -4.96 7.70
C GLU A 109 14.09 -4.05 6.79
N TRP A 110 12.76 -4.10 6.89
CA TRP A 110 11.86 -3.23 6.14
C TRP A 110 12.10 -1.74 6.48
N ASP A 111 12.22 -1.39 7.78
CA ASP A 111 12.48 -0.01 8.22
C ASP A 111 13.82 0.52 7.66
N ARG A 112 14.86 -0.30 7.60
CA ARG A 112 16.14 0.08 6.97
C ARG A 112 16.00 0.27 5.47
N TRP A 113 15.31 -0.66 4.80
CA TRP A 113 15.08 -0.59 3.37
C TRP A 113 14.34 0.70 2.96
N ILE A 114 13.25 1.06 3.65
CA ILE A 114 12.48 2.27 3.28
C ILE A 114 13.29 3.56 3.50
N VAL A 115 14.10 3.61 4.55
CA VAL A 115 14.99 4.76 4.80
C VAL A 115 16.02 4.90 3.68
N GLU A 116 16.64 3.82 3.25
CA GLU A 116 17.59 3.84 2.14
C GLU A 116 16.90 4.16 0.80
N LEU A 117 15.71 3.63 0.57
CA LEU A 117 14.91 3.99 -0.61
C LEU A 117 14.71 5.50 -0.68
N VAL A 118 14.22 6.12 0.41
CA VAL A 118 13.94 7.57 0.46
C VAL A 118 15.21 8.38 0.25
N LYS A 119 16.33 8.01 0.89
CA LYS A 119 17.62 8.72 0.76
C LYS A 119 18.17 8.70 -0.67
N ASN A 120 17.92 7.62 -1.41
CA ASN A 120 18.47 7.43 -2.74
C ASN A 120 17.58 8.02 -3.86
N GLN A 121 16.37 8.53 -3.52
CA GLN A 121 15.51 9.18 -4.51
C GLN A 121 15.95 10.63 -4.77
N SER A 122 15.94 11.01 -6.04
CA SER A 122 16.14 12.41 -6.47
C SER A 122 14.83 13.22 -6.43
N LYS A 123 13.68 12.55 -6.34
CA LYS A 123 12.34 13.13 -6.31
C LYS A 123 11.74 13.00 -4.92
N PRO A 124 10.77 13.84 -4.54
CA PRO A 124 9.97 13.64 -3.34
C PRO A 124 9.34 12.23 -3.29
N VAL A 125 9.31 11.62 -2.11
CA VAL A 125 8.68 10.31 -1.91
C VAL A 125 7.41 10.48 -1.09
N ILE A 126 6.30 9.96 -1.61
CA ILE A 126 5.03 9.84 -0.89
C ILE A 126 4.91 8.40 -0.42
N ILE A 127 4.87 8.19 0.88
CA ILE A 127 4.59 6.88 1.48
C ILE A 127 3.18 6.91 2.02
N CYS A 128 2.34 5.99 1.58
CA CYS A 128 1.00 5.81 2.12
C CYS A 128 0.73 4.32 2.34
N GLY A 129 -0.21 4.02 3.21
CA GLY A 129 -0.58 2.63 3.47
C GLY A 129 -0.85 2.35 4.94
N ASP A 130 -0.79 1.06 5.28
CA ASP A 130 -0.86 0.57 6.65
C ASP A 130 0.57 0.44 7.21
N LEU A 131 0.97 1.40 8.01
CA LEU A 131 2.34 1.49 8.53
C LEU A 131 2.59 0.59 9.75
N ASN A 132 1.55 -0.04 10.30
CA ASN A 132 1.64 -0.87 11.52
C ASN A 132 2.39 -0.14 12.65
N ILE A 133 2.11 1.15 12.81
CA ILE A 133 2.64 2.02 13.85
C ILE A 133 1.54 2.98 14.31
N VAL A 134 1.52 3.30 15.58
CA VAL A 134 0.63 4.31 16.16
C VAL A 134 1.43 5.53 16.57
N HIS A 135 0.86 6.70 16.37
CA HIS A 135 1.46 7.97 16.80
C HIS A 135 1.11 8.27 18.27
N THR A 136 -0.14 7.96 18.65
CA THR A 136 -0.65 8.14 20.01
C THR A 136 -1.51 6.96 20.44
N ASP A 137 -1.79 6.84 21.72
CA ASP A 137 -2.68 5.80 22.26
C ASP A 137 -4.10 5.86 21.66
N LEU A 138 -4.53 7.00 21.15
CA LEU A 138 -5.81 7.16 20.44
C LEU A 138 -5.87 6.36 19.12
N ASP A 139 -4.73 6.07 18.54
CA ASP A 139 -4.62 5.33 17.27
C ASP A 139 -4.51 3.81 17.50
N SER A 140 -4.53 3.36 18.77
CA SER A 140 -4.37 1.94 19.13
C SER A 140 -5.63 1.37 19.75
N SER A 141 -5.99 0.14 19.34
CA SER A 141 -6.99 -0.66 20.06
C SER A 141 -6.46 -1.23 21.40
N TYR A 142 -5.16 -1.15 21.60
CA TYR A 142 -4.46 -1.63 22.81
C TYR A 142 -3.52 -0.53 23.29
N PRO A 143 -4.05 0.51 23.95
CA PRO A 143 -3.21 1.54 24.54
C PRO A 143 -2.29 0.93 25.60
N SER A 144 -1.06 1.44 25.68
CA SER A 144 -0.03 0.98 26.63
C SER A 144 -0.36 1.32 28.09
#